data_612d537a686e5a09828c69fd55f35cbb
#
_entry.id   612d537a686e5a09828c69fd55f35cbb
#
_cell.length_a   1.000
_cell.length_b   1.000
_cell.length_c   1.000
_cell.angle_alpha   90.00
_cell.angle_beta   90.00
_cell.angle_gamma   90.00
#
_symmetry.space_group_name_H-M   'P 1'
#
loop_
_entity.id
_entity.type
_entity.pdbx_description
1 polymer ?
#
loop_
_entity_poly.entity_id
_entity_poly.type
_entity_poly.pdbx_seq_one_letter_code
_entity_poly.pdbx_strand_id
1 'polypeptide(L)'
;SEKVMNHLGDYDVIVIGAGHAGIEAAHAAATLGAKTAVFTMSLDAIGNMPCNPSIGGTAKGTLVRELDALGGVMGLAADATYLQSRMLNKGKGPAVHALRVQTDRKRYHEYMKHALELTPGLAIHQAEVVGIEVENGHVKGVVTQLNGEYSAKCVVIATGTNLGGKIFVGDAWYASGPDGMHAANALTESLKAAGLPLRRFKTGTPARVHRRSIDFSKLECQPGDPDSELQPFSFLTDAPMHNKVECWIAYTNPETHRIILDNIQRSPLYGGMIEGVGPRYCPSIEDKVVRFAGKDRHPIFVEPCGENTEEMYLQGASSSLPEDVQNAFYRSIQGFEHIEIMRPAYAIEYDCVDPTSLEATLESKVVRGLYGAGQFNGTSGYEEAAAQGLLAGLNAARSAKGGSQLILERQTSYLGTLVDDLVTKGVMDPYRMMTSRSEYRLTLRQDNADQRLTPIGREYGLVQDDRWAKYQHTQSILEAERRRLHETHLRTADLRAAMEAAGLTPAAEGGIAEELLRRPEISYPLLAGVIGWGEGITPMLAERLETEIKYAGYIARQDRMIRDVARHEKTLIPADFEYADLTGLTLEAREKLTGIRPKNLGQAGRIPGVSPSDVAQLSIALTVREKT
;
A
#
# COMPACT_ATOMS: atom_id res chain seq x y z
N SER A 1 -1.47 44.82 8.46
CA SER A 1 -2.58 44.46 9.38
C SER A 1 -2.33 43.05 9.88
N GLU A 2 -2.26 42.85 11.21
CA GLU A 2 -2.26 41.52 11.82
C GLU A 2 -3.50 40.78 11.33
N LYS A 3 -3.31 39.59 10.80
CA LYS A 3 -4.43 38.71 10.42
C LYS A 3 -5.14 38.26 11.70
N VAL A 4 -6.42 38.57 11.79
CA VAL A 4 -7.24 38.07 12.89
C VAL A 4 -7.49 36.58 12.64
N MET A 5 -7.00 35.75 13.55
CA MET A 5 -7.24 34.32 13.54
C MET A 5 -8.55 34.00 14.29
N ASN A 6 -9.32 33.07 13.77
CA ASN A 6 -10.61 32.68 14.34
C ASN A 6 -10.52 31.23 14.83
N HIS A 7 -10.63 31.02 16.12
CA HIS A 7 -10.76 29.68 16.68
C HIS A 7 -12.11 29.07 16.30
N LEU A 8 -12.10 27.95 15.58
CA LEU A 8 -13.30 27.33 15.00
C LEU A 8 -13.64 25.95 15.54
N GLY A 9 -12.75 25.31 16.29
CA GLY A 9 -13.05 24.02 16.88
C GLY A 9 -11.86 23.33 17.55
N ASP A 10 -12.21 22.37 18.40
CA ASP A 10 -11.27 21.54 19.15
C ASP A 10 -11.48 20.07 18.81
N TYR A 11 -10.40 19.38 18.52
CA TYR A 11 -10.38 17.96 18.14
C TYR A 11 -9.35 17.18 18.93
N ASP A 12 -9.54 15.88 19.03
CA ASP A 12 -8.48 14.97 19.50
C ASP A 12 -7.45 14.72 18.39
N VAL A 13 -7.93 14.48 17.17
CA VAL A 13 -7.11 14.20 16.01
C VAL A 13 -7.57 15.03 14.81
N ILE A 14 -6.62 15.70 14.15
CA ILE A 14 -6.84 16.34 12.85
C ILE A 14 -6.02 15.61 11.79
N VAL A 15 -6.65 15.27 10.68
CA VAL A 15 -6.03 14.66 9.50
C VAL A 15 -5.96 15.68 8.37
N ILE A 16 -4.78 15.90 7.83
CA ILE A 16 -4.55 16.82 6.71
C ILE A 16 -4.45 16.03 5.41
N GLY A 17 -5.45 16.15 4.55
CA GLY A 17 -5.58 15.43 3.30
C GLY A 17 -6.57 14.27 3.38
N ALA A 18 -7.39 14.10 2.35
CA ALA A 18 -8.39 13.04 2.23
C ALA A 18 -8.14 12.15 1.00
N GLY A 19 -6.88 11.86 0.69
CA GLY A 19 -6.47 10.77 -0.17
C GLY A 19 -6.56 9.43 0.58
N HIS A 20 -5.98 8.38 0.02
CA HIS A 20 -6.08 7.03 0.60
C HIS A 20 -5.56 6.94 2.04
N ALA A 21 -4.43 7.60 2.33
CA ALA A 21 -3.90 7.66 3.69
C ALA A 21 -4.81 8.44 4.64
N GLY A 22 -5.28 9.60 4.22
CA GLY A 22 -6.13 10.46 5.06
C GLY A 22 -7.49 9.85 5.37
N ILE A 23 -8.09 9.13 4.42
CA ILE A 23 -9.35 8.41 4.62
C ILE A 23 -9.20 7.36 5.71
N GLU A 24 -8.21 6.50 5.60
CA GLU A 24 -7.98 5.43 6.57
C GLU A 24 -7.60 5.98 7.96
N ALA A 25 -6.80 7.04 8.00
CA ALA A 25 -6.43 7.70 9.25
C ALA A 25 -7.65 8.32 9.95
N ALA A 26 -8.48 9.05 9.22
CA ALA A 26 -9.69 9.68 9.76
C ALA A 26 -10.72 8.66 10.22
N HIS A 27 -10.98 7.63 9.42
CA HIS A 27 -11.89 6.54 9.77
C HIS A 27 -11.41 5.78 11.01
N ALA A 28 -10.13 5.41 11.06
CA ALA A 28 -9.55 4.70 12.20
C ALA A 28 -9.64 5.53 13.49
N ALA A 29 -9.21 6.79 13.45
CA ALA A 29 -9.24 7.66 14.62
C ALA A 29 -10.65 7.88 15.15
N ALA A 30 -11.62 8.16 14.30
CA ALA A 30 -13.02 8.35 14.69
C ALA A 30 -13.64 7.05 15.20
N THR A 31 -13.35 5.90 14.59
CA THR A 31 -13.84 4.59 15.03
C THR A 31 -13.35 4.24 16.44
N LEU A 32 -12.14 4.64 16.82
CA LEU A 32 -11.63 4.51 18.17
C LEU A 32 -12.26 5.51 19.17
N GLY A 33 -13.20 6.35 18.72
CA GLY A 33 -13.91 7.32 19.54
C GLY A 33 -13.14 8.62 19.79
N ALA A 34 -12.10 8.92 19.02
CA ALA A 34 -11.47 10.24 19.02
C ALA A 34 -12.36 11.24 18.26
N LYS A 35 -12.55 12.44 18.82
CA LYS A 35 -13.18 13.53 18.08
C LYS A 35 -12.22 13.97 16.97
N THR A 36 -12.58 13.65 15.73
CA THR A 36 -11.67 13.73 14.56
C THR A 36 -12.21 14.71 13.52
N ALA A 37 -11.29 15.45 12.89
CA ALA A 37 -11.59 16.20 11.68
C ALA A 37 -10.61 15.82 10.58
N VAL A 38 -11.09 15.74 9.33
CA VAL A 38 -10.28 15.63 8.13
C VAL A 38 -10.46 16.87 7.27
N PHE A 39 -9.34 17.43 6.83
CA PHE A 39 -9.28 18.59 5.95
C PHE A 39 -8.90 18.14 4.54
N THR A 40 -9.66 18.58 3.56
CA THR A 40 -9.37 18.36 2.14
C THR A 40 -9.47 19.66 1.37
N MET A 41 -8.66 19.83 0.33
CA MET A 41 -8.76 20.98 -0.56
C MET A 41 -10.03 20.97 -1.39
N SER A 42 -10.60 19.79 -1.66
CA SER A 42 -11.85 19.62 -2.39
C SER A 42 -12.62 18.40 -1.88
N LEU A 43 -13.88 18.57 -1.53
CA LEU A 43 -14.79 17.47 -1.20
C LEU A 43 -14.96 16.50 -2.37
N ASP A 44 -14.83 16.99 -3.62
CA ASP A 44 -14.96 16.19 -4.83
C ASP A 44 -13.68 15.41 -5.20
N ALA A 45 -12.62 15.57 -4.41
CA ALA A 45 -11.35 14.86 -4.57
C ALA A 45 -11.05 13.85 -3.46
N ILE A 46 -11.99 13.58 -2.57
CA ILE A 46 -11.86 12.55 -1.53
C ILE A 46 -11.67 11.18 -2.21
N GLY A 47 -10.62 10.44 -1.86
CA GLY A 47 -10.33 9.15 -2.47
C GLY A 47 -10.00 9.22 -3.96
N ASN A 48 -9.48 10.35 -4.43
CA ASN A 48 -9.08 10.51 -5.82
C ASN A 48 -7.99 9.51 -6.22
N MET A 49 -8.06 9.04 -7.46
CA MET A 49 -7.08 8.17 -8.08
C MET A 49 -6.39 8.88 -9.25
N PRO A 50 -5.47 9.80 -8.99
CA PRO A 50 -4.86 10.62 -10.05
C PRO A 50 -3.85 9.86 -10.90
N CYS A 51 -3.35 8.72 -10.41
CA CYS A 51 -2.50 7.82 -11.16
C CYS A 51 -3.35 6.73 -11.83
N ASN A 52 -3.26 5.48 -11.40
CA ASN A 52 -4.02 4.38 -12.00
C ASN A 52 -5.36 4.15 -11.30
N PRO A 53 -6.44 3.84 -12.02
CA PRO A 53 -7.73 3.50 -11.42
C PRO A 53 -7.77 2.03 -11.01
N SER A 54 -6.81 1.57 -10.24
CA SER A 54 -6.71 0.17 -9.79
C SER A 54 -6.22 0.05 -8.35
N ILE A 55 -6.65 -1.03 -7.68
CA ILE A 55 -6.28 -1.38 -6.31
C ILE A 55 -5.68 -2.78 -6.33
N GLY A 56 -4.59 -2.97 -5.59
CA GLY A 56 -3.89 -4.24 -5.45
C GLY A 56 -2.74 -4.44 -6.42
N GLY A 57 -2.43 -5.69 -6.68
CA GLY A 57 -1.25 -6.09 -7.42
C GLY A 57 -0.23 -6.79 -6.53
N THR A 58 0.91 -7.17 -7.10
CA THR A 58 1.95 -7.95 -6.41
C THR A 58 2.38 -7.28 -5.10
N ALA A 59 2.30 -7.99 -3.99
CA ALA A 59 2.45 -7.55 -2.60
C ALA A 59 1.41 -6.52 -2.13
N LYS A 60 0.87 -5.71 -3.01
CA LYS A 60 -0.10 -4.66 -2.68
C LYS A 60 -1.47 -5.23 -2.35
N GLY A 61 -1.90 -6.30 -3.03
CA GLY A 61 -3.12 -7.04 -2.67
C GLY A 61 -3.07 -7.57 -1.23
N THR A 62 -1.89 -7.98 -0.77
CA THR A 62 -1.69 -8.38 0.62
C THR A 62 -1.86 -7.20 1.58
N LEU A 63 -1.31 -6.02 1.26
CA LEU A 63 -1.51 -4.81 2.07
C LEU A 63 -2.99 -4.45 2.19
N VAL A 64 -3.76 -4.53 1.10
CA VAL A 64 -5.20 -4.24 1.14
C VAL A 64 -5.94 -5.20 2.06
N ARG A 65 -5.65 -6.50 1.98
CA ARG A 65 -6.25 -7.48 2.88
C ARG A 65 -5.80 -7.33 4.33
N GLU A 66 -4.58 -6.90 4.57
CA GLU A 66 -4.09 -6.61 5.92
C GLU A 66 -4.81 -5.41 6.53
N LEU A 67 -4.96 -4.32 5.79
CA LEU A 67 -5.70 -3.16 6.30
C LEU A 67 -7.20 -3.46 6.46
N ASP A 68 -7.79 -4.28 5.60
CA ASP A 68 -9.17 -4.76 5.77
C ASP A 68 -9.30 -5.60 7.05
N ALA A 69 -8.40 -6.53 7.27
CA ALA A 69 -8.35 -7.37 8.48
C ALA A 69 -8.27 -6.54 9.77
N LEU A 70 -7.57 -5.42 9.73
CA LEU A 70 -7.47 -4.46 10.84
C LEU A 70 -8.71 -3.58 11.03
N GLY A 71 -9.65 -3.57 10.08
CA GLY A 71 -10.86 -2.76 10.12
C GLY A 71 -10.87 -1.55 9.17
N GLY A 72 -9.98 -1.50 8.19
CA GLY A 72 -9.91 -0.45 7.17
C GLY A 72 -11.05 -0.51 6.15
N VAL A 73 -11.11 0.48 5.26
CA VAL A 73 -12.22 0.73 4.32
C VAL A 73 -11.86 0.39 2.87
N MET A 74 -10.60 0.43 2.49
CA MET A 74 -10.17 0.29 1.08
C MET A 74 -10.66 -1.01 0.43
N GLY A 75 -10.62 -2.13 1.14
CA GLY A 75 -11.08 -3.41 0.62
C GLY A 75 -12.57 -3.40 0.28
N LEU A 76 -13.39 -2.86 1.16
CA LEU A 76 -14.83 -2.69 0.94
C LEU A 76 -15.14 -1.75 -0.23
N ALA A 77 -14.42 -0.65 -0.32
CA ALA A 77 -14.57 0.31 -1.42
C ALA A 77 -14.18 -0.31 -2.77
N ALA A 78 -13.09 -1.07 -2.81
CA ALA A 78 -12.67 -1.79 -4.01
C ALA A 78 -13.71 -2.83 -4.45
N ASP A 79 -14.26 -3.61 -3.51
CA ASP A 79 -15.30 -4.60 -3.79
C ASP A 79 -16.60 -3.97 -4.29
N ALA A 80 -16.95 -2.79 -3.79
CA ALA A 80 -18.17 -2.08 -4.20
C ALA A 80 -18.05 -1.40 -5.57
N THR A 81 -16.85 -1.12 -6.05
CA THR A 81 -16.61 -0.25 -7.23
C THR A 81 -15.72 -0.85 -8.30
N TYR A 82 -15.34 -2.12 -8.18
CA TYR A 82 -14.51 -2.79 -9.18
C TYR A 82 -15.22 -2.92 -10.53
N LEU A 83 -14.43 -2.89 -11.58
CA LEU A 83 -14.85 -3.13 -12.96
C LEU A 83 -14.35 -4.48 -13.47
N GLN A 84 -13.12 -4.83 -13.10
CA GLN A 84 -12.48 -6.10 -13.41
C GLN A 84 -11.59 -6.55 -12.25
N SER A 85 -11.62 -7.84 -11.97
CA SER A 85 -10.79 -8.48 -10.94
C SER A 85 -9.93 -9.60 -11.54
N ARG A 86 -8.71 -9.70 -11.03
CA ARG A 86 -7.74 -10.72 -11.46
C ARG A 86 -6.79 -11.09 -10.33
N MET A 87 -6.54 -12.38 -10.18
CA MET A 87 -5.47 -12.90 -9.32
C MET A 87 -4.15 -12.95 -10.09
N LEU A 88 -3.15 -12.22 -9.62
CA LEU A 88 -1.80 -12.22 -10.20
C LEU A 88 -0.96 -13.35 -9.61
N ASN A 89 0.06 -13.77 -10.38
CA ASN A 89 1.07 -14.74 -9.97
C ASN A 89 0.54 -16.15 -9.66
N LYS A 90 -0.60 -16.56 -10.20
CA LYS A 90 -1.18 -17.92 -10.01
C LYS A 90 -0.15 -19.03 -10.27
N GLY A 91 0.69 -18.88 -11.30
CA GLY A 91 1.72 -19.86 -11.64
C GLY A 91 2.99 -19.83 -10.78
N LYS A 92 3.09 -18.90 -9.82
CA LYS A 92 4.28 -18.74 -8.96
C LYS A 92 4.09 -19.25 -7.53
N GLY A 93 2.93 -19.83 -7.25
CA GLY A 93 2.59 -20.36 -5.94
C GLY A 93 1.95 -19.35 -4.97
N PRO A 94 1.32 -19.85 -3.89
CA PRO A 94 0.44 -19.08 -3.01
C PRO A 94 1.15 -17.96 -2.21
N ALA A 95 2.45 -18.10 -1.99
CA ALA A 95 3.24 -17.11 -1.26
C ALA A 95 3.27 -15.71 -1.94
N VAL A 96 2.96 -15.66 -3.23
CA VAL A 96 3.01 -14.42 -4.03
C VAL A 96 1.72 -14.15 -4.81
N HIS A 97 0.66 -14.93 -4.58
CA HIS A 97 -0.66 -14.63 -5.11
C HIS A 97 -1.09 -13.23 -4.65
N ALA A 98 -1.59 -12.44 -5.55
CA ALA A 98 -1.98 -11.08 -5.26
C ALA A 98 -3.18 -10.65 -6.09
N LEU A 99 -4.25 -10.25 -5.42
CA LEU A 99 -5.46 -9.74 -6.05
C LEU A 99 -5.21 -8.32 -6.60
N ARG A 100 -5.71 -8.07 -7.81
CA ARG A 100 -5.72 -6.75 -8.42
C ARG A 100 -7.09 -6.51 -9.06
N VAL A 101 -7.67 -5.35 -8.76
CA VAL A 101 -8.93 -4.93 -9.35
C VAL A 101 -8.77 -3.60 -10.07
N GLN A 102 -9.42 -3.50 -11.23
CA GLN A 102 -9.68 -2.23 -11.89
C GLN A 102 -10.92 -1.63 -11.27
N THR A 103 -10.86 -0.37 -10.83
CA THR A 103 -11.95 0.31 -10.15
C THR A 103 -12.58 1.39 -11.03
N ASP A 104 -13.86 1.65 -10.80
CA ASP A 104 -14.52 2.86 -11.30
C ASP A 104 -14.07 4.05 -10.42
N ARG A 105 -13.26 4.92 -11.00
CA ARG A 105 -12.63 6.03 -10.31
C ARG A 105 -13.64 6.95 -9.63
N LYS A 106 -14.76 7.25 -10.30
CA LYS A 106 -15.79 8.15 -9.80
C LYS A 106 -16.62 7.51 -8.69
N ARG A 107 -17.02 6.26 -8.88
CA ARG A 107 -17.78 5.50 -7.87
C ARG A 107 -16.93 5.22 -6.62
N TYR A 108 -15.62 4.99 -6.78
CA TYR A 108 -14.71 4.84 -5.64
C TYR A 108 -14.66 6.11 -4.79
N HIS A 109 -14.53 7.28 -5.43
CA HIS A 109 -14.63 8.57 -4.74
C HIS A 109 -15.96 8.72 -3.99
N GLU A 110 -17.09 8.47 -4.65
CA GLU A 110 -18.42 8.56 -4.04
C GLU A 110 -18.57 7.63 -2.84
N TYR A 111 -18.10 6.39 -2.98
CA TYR A 111 -18.11 5.42 -1.88
C TYR A 111 -17.29 5.92 -0.68
N MET A 112 -16.06 6.37 -0.90
CA MET A 112 -15.17 6.83 0.16
C MET A 112 -15.68 8.08 0.86
N LYS A 113 -16.16 9.06 0.08
CA LYS A 113 -16.78 10.27 0.64
C LYS A 113 -17.96 9.92 1.53
N HIS A 114 -18.86 9.08 1.05
CA HIS A 114 -20.03 8.65 1.82
C HIS A 114 -19.66 7.84 3.07
N ALA A 115 -18.67 6.96 2.97
CA ALA A 115 -18.17 6.21 4.12
C ALA A 115 -17.64 7.13 5.23
N LEU A 116 -16.92 8.18 4.88
CA LEU A 116 -16.47 9.19 5.84
C LEU A 116 -17.63 9.99 6.44
N GLU A 117 -18.59 10.40 5.62
CA GLU A 117 -19.78 11.14 6.06
C GLU A 117 -20.62 10.34 7.08
N LEU A 118 -20.66 9.01 6.93
CA LEU A 118 -21.37 8.10 7.83
C LEU A 118 -20.57 7.73 9.09
N THR A 119 -19.29 8.08 9.16
CA THR A 119 -18.45 7.73 10.31
C THR A 119 -18.76 8.65 11.51
N PRO A 120 -19.27 8.09 12.63
CA PRO A 120 -19.58 8.90 13.81
C PRO A 120 -18.34 9.58 14.39
N GLY A 121 -18.47 10.82 14.84
CA GLY A 121 -17.37 11.58 15.46
C GLY A 121 -16.35 12.14 14.50
N LEU A 122 -16.59 12.04 13.20
CA LEU A 122 -15.73 12.59 12.14
C LEU A 122 -16.38 13.82 11.49
N ALA A 123 -15.68 14.95 11.54
CA ALA A 123 -15.99 16.16 10.77
C ALA A 123 -15.16 16.21 9.49
N ILE A 124 -15.76 16.66 8.40
CA ILE A 124 -15.09 16.80 7.09
C ILE A 124 -15.14 18.29 6.72
N HIS A 125 -13.97 18.88 6.48
CA HIS A 125 -13.84 20.29 6.13
C HIS A 125 -13.12 20.48 4.80
N GLN A 126 -13.71 21.28 3.91
CA GLN A 126 -13.00 21.76 2.74
C GLN A 126 -12.26 23.06 3.09
N ALA A 127 -10.96 22.93 3.25
CA ALA A 127 -10.04 24.04 3.46
C ALA A 127 -8.59 23.59 3.17
N GLU A 128 -7.77 24.52 2.70
CA GLU A 128 -6.32 24.31 2.65
C GLU A 128 -5.71 24.58 4.03
N VAL A 129 -5.03 23.61 4.59
CA VAL A 129 -4.21 23.78 5.78
C VAL A 129 -2.88 24.43 5.35
N VAL A 130 -2.60 25.61 5.87
CA VAL A 130 -1.39 26.41 5.53
C VAL A 130 -0.30 26.34 6.59
N GLY A 131 -0.61 25.79 7.78
CA GLY A 131 0.37 25.66 8.84
C GLY A 131 -0.08 24.73 9.95
N ILE A 132 0.92 24.25 10.68
CA ILE A 132 0.76 23.55 11.95
C ILE A 132 1.20 24.48 13.08
N GLU A 133 0.54 24.37 14.22
CA GLU A 133 0.92 25.07 15.43
C GLU A 133 1.69 24.14 16.35
N VAL A 134 2.87 24.55 16.78
CA VAL A 134 3.76 23.78 17.64
C VAL A 134 4.17 24.62 18.85
N GLU A 135 4.00 24.05 20.03
CA GLU A 135 4.42 24.67 21.29
C GLU A 135 5.22 23.66 22.12
N ASN A 136 6.41 24.06 22.55
CA ASN A 136 7.31 23.21 23.33
C ASN A 136 7.56 21.82 22.70
N GLY A 137 7.71 21.75 21.38
CA GLY A 137 7.94 20.51 20.63
C GLY A 137 6.72 19.60 20.48
N HIS A 138 5.51 20.07 20.83
CA HIS A 138 4.25 19.37 20.67
C HIS A 138 3.33 20.10 19.70
N VAL A 139 2.66 19.36 18.81
CA VAL A 139 1.64 19.92 17.95
C VAL A 139 0.42 20.36 18.79
N LYS A 140 -0.15 21.51 18.45
CA LYS A 140 -1.33 22.08 19.13
C LYS A 140 -2.55 22.23 18.25
N GLY A 141 -2.35 22.29 16.95
CA GLY A 141 -3.42 22.50 16.00
C GLY A 141 -2.95 22.80 14.59
N VAL A 142 -3.87 23.27 13.80
CA VAL A 142 -3.65 23.66 12.40
C VAL A 142 -4.31 25.00 12.10
N VAL A 143 -3.76 25.66 11.09
CA VAL A 143 -4.25 26.93 10.58
C VAL A 143 -4.62 26.76 9.10
N THR A 144 -5.77 27.32 8.70
CA THR A 144 -6.24 27.28 7.31
C THR A 144 -6.00 28.59 6.57
N GLN A 145 -6.04 28.54 5.25
CA GLN A 145 -5.90 29.72 4.39
C GLN A 145 -7.00 30.79 4.63
N LEU A 146 -8.13 30.40 5.21
CA LEU A 146 -9.23 31.31 5.55
C LEU A 146 -9.11 31.90 6.97
N ASN A 147 -7.91 31.81 7.58
CA ASN A 147 -7.59 32.26 8.93
C ASN A 147 -8.37 31.53 10.03
N GLY A 148 -8.81 30.29 9.78
CA GLY A 148 -9.37 29.42 10.79
C GLY A 148 -8.28 28.71 11.57
N GLU A 149 -8.37 28.71 12.90
CA GLU A 149 -7.57 27.93 13.82
C GLU A 149 -8.39 26.76 14.36
N TYR A 150 -7.78 25.58 14.41
CA TYR A 150 -8.38 24.38 14.98
C TYR A 150 -7.36 23.72 15.90
N SER A 151 -7.74 23.51 17.15
CA SER A 151 -6.87 22.82 18.11
C SER A 151 -6.94 21.30 17.92
N ALA A 152 -5.82 20.64 18.18
CA ALA A 152 -5.74 19.18 18.17
C ALA A 152 -4.66 18.68 19.12
N LYS A 153 -4.89 17.53 19.73
CA LYS A 153 -3.88 16.80 20.51
C LYS A 153 -2.86 16.11 19.62
N CYS A 154 -3.34 15.57 18.48
CA CYS A 154 -2.52 14.92 17.47
C CYS A 154 -2.95 15.36 16.06
N VAL A 155 -1.98 15.39 15.14
CA VAL A 155 -2.19 15.73 13.73
C VAL A 155 -1.55 14.66 12.86
N VAL A 156 -2.26 14.19 11.84
CA VAL A 156 -1.75 13.26 10.82
C VAL A 156 -1.60 13.99 9.50
N ILE A 157 -0.39 14.00 8.95
CA ILE A 157 -0.10 14.59 7.64
C ILE A 157 -0.22 13.51 6.57
N ALA A 158 -1.20 13.67 5.68
CA ALA A 158 -1.52 12.76 4.58
C ALA A 158 -1.71 13.54 3.26
N THR A 159 -0.76 14.40 2.95
CA THR A 159 -0.85 15.41 1.90
C THR A 159 -0.62 14.89 0.49
N GLY A 160 -0.15 13.65 0.32
CA GLY A 160 0.10 13.05 -1.00
C GLY A 160 1.05 13.89 -1.85
N THR A 161 0.68 14.14 -3.10
CA THR A 161 1.47 14.92 -4.05
C THR A 161 1.13 16.41 -4.04
N ASN A 162 0.22 16.87 -3.19
CA ASN A 162 -0.14 18.29 -3.10
C ASN A 162 0.90 19.14 -2.35
N LEU A 163 1.65 18.54 -1.42
CA LEU A 163 2.63 19.26 -0.61
C LEU A 163 3.79 19.75 -1.47
N GLY A 164 3.90 21.06 -1.65
CA GLY A 164 4.88 21.66 -2.55
C GLY A 164 4.75 21.20 -4.00
N GLY A 165 3.54 20.81 -4.42
CA GLY A 165 3.26 20.18 -5.71
C GLY A 165 3.65 21.06 -6.89
N LYS A 166 4.36 20.47 -7.88
CA LYS A 166 4.79 21.13 -9.11
C LYS A 166 4.68 20.17 -10.28
N ILE A 167 3.87 20.55 -11.27
CA ILE A 167 3.61 19.74 -12.47
C ILE A 167 4.51 20.18 -13.61
N PHE A 168 4.96 19.20 -14.41
CA PHE A 168 5.82 19.38 -15.56
C PHE A 168 5.27 18.66 -16.80
N VAL A 169 5.21 19.37 -17.92
CA VAL A 169 4.93 18.83 -19.26
C VAL A 169 5.90 19.52 -20.23
N GLY A 170 6.95 18.84 -20.63
CA GLY A 170 8.04 19.46 -21.37
C GLY A 170 8.69 20.61 -20.61
N ASP A 171 8.80 21.76 -21.23
CA ASP A 171 9.33 23.00 -20.67
C ASP A 171 8.28 23.80 -19.88
N ALA A 172 7.00 23.42 -19.95
CA ALA A 172 5.94 24.02 -19.16
C ALA A 172 5.90 23.41 -17.74
N TRP A 173 5.80 24.29 -16.74
CA TRP A 173 5.62 23.89 -15.36
C TRP A 173 4.76 24.90 -14.60
N TYR A 174 4.07 24.41 -13.57
CA TYR A 174 3.26 25.25 -12.69
C TYR A 174 3.05 24.60 -11.32
N ALA A 175 2.85 25.43 -10.29
CA ALA A 175 2.53 24.97 -8.95
C ALA A 175 1.09 24.43 -8.93
N SER A 176 0.95 23.14 -8.68
CA SER A 176 -0.35 22.46 -8.62
C SER A 176 -0.20 21.09 -7.96
N GLY A 177 -1.30 20.62 -7.37
CA GLY A 177 -1.52 19.19 -7.13
C GLY A 177 -2.10 18.50 -8.37
N PRO A 178 -2.44 17.20 -8.28
CA PRO A 178 -3.05 16.47 -9.39
C PRO A 178 -4.48 16.97 -9.68
N ASP A 179 -4.92 16.80 -10.92
CA ASP A 179 -6.31 17.09 -11.35
C ASP A 179 -6.78 18.54 -11.06
N GLY A 180 -5.87 19.50 -11.17
CA GLY A 180 -6.19 20.92 -10.97
C GLY A 180 -6.33 21.35 -9.51
N MET A 181 -5.94 20.52 -8.56
CA MET A 181 -5.92 20.90 -7.14
C MET A 181 -4.76 21.86 -6.84
N HIS A 182 -4.90 22.62 -5.76
CA HIS A 182 -3.86 23.55 -5.33
C HIS A 182 -2.61 22.84 -4.82
N ALA A 183 -1.46 23.48 -4.92
CA ALA A 183 -0.24 23.07 -4.24
C ALA A 183 -0.20 23.65 -2.82
N ALA A 184 0.08 22.85 -1.82
CA ALA A 184 0.20 23.26 -0.43
C ALA A 184 1.61 23.79 -0.12
N ASN A 185 1.99 24.92 -0.69
CA ASN A 185 3.32 25.51 -0.54
C ASN A 185 3.53 26.14 0.85
N ALA A 186 2.50 26.79 1.40
CA ALA A 186 2.60 27.42 2.72
C ALA A 186 2.78 26.35 3.83
N LEU A 187 2.12 25.23 3.71
CA LEU A 187 2.30 24.12 4.65
C LEU A 187 3.73 23.56 4.62
N THR A 188 4.35 23.44 3.45
CA THR A 188 5.77 23.07 3.33
C THR A 188 6.66 23.97 4.19
N GLU A 189 6.50 25.29 4.10
CA GLU A 189 7.31 26.24 4.88
C GLU A 189 7.03 26.11 6.39
N SER A 190 5.77 25.90 6.78
CA SER A 190 5.42 25.65 8.18
C SER A 190 6.07 24.38 8.74
N LEU A 191 6.11 23.29 7.97
CA LEU A 191 6.75 22.04 8.36
C LEU A 191 8.28 22.18 8.49
N LYS A 192 8.91 22.91 7.55
CA LYS A 192 10.34 23.26 7.64
C LYS A 192 10.65 24.08 8.89
N ALA A 193 9.83 25.09 9.16
CA ALA A 193 9.98 25.93 10.36
C ALA A 193 9.83 25.14 11.65
N ALA A 194 9.02 24.09 11.66
CA ALA A 194 8.90 23.14 12.77
C ALA A 194 10.09 22.17 12.91
N GLY A 195 11.04 22.21 11.98
CA GLY A 195 12.26 21.40 12.00
C GLY A 195 12.17 20.03 11.32
N LEU A 196 11.10 19.75 10.56
CA LEU A 196 10.99 18.48 9.86
C LEU A 196 12.01 18.40 8.69
N PRO A 197 12.73 17.27 8.55
CA PRO A 197 13.68 17.07 7.45
C PRO A 197 12.94 16.68 6.17
N LEU A 198 12.57 17.68 5.35
CA LEU A 198 11.88 17.47 4.09
C LEU A 198 12.86 17.20 2.94
N ARG A 199 12.39 16.42 1.96
CA ARG A 199 13.05 16.15 0.68
C ARG A 199 12.03 16.14 -0.45
N ARG A 200 12.50 16.14 -1.70
CA ARG A 200 11.62 16.11 -2.86
C ARG A 200 11.67 14.77 -3.56
N PHE A 201 10.48 14.24 -3.88
CA PHE A 201 10.30 13.12 -4.79
C PHE A 201 9.47 13.53 -5.99
N LYS A 202 9.48 12.71 -7.02
CA LYS A 202 8.61 12.86 -8.17
C LYS A 202 7.84 11.58 -8.46
N THR A 203 6.69 11.73 -9.05
CA THR A 203 5.97 10.64 -9.71
C THR A 203 5.44 11.12 -11.06
N GLY A 204 4.74 10.27 -11.79
CA GLY A 204 4.18 10.62 -13.08
C GLY A 204 2.91 9.85 -13.35
N THR A 205 2.15 10.32 -14.31
CA THR A 205 0.96 9.66 -14.81
C THR A 205 0.95 9.67 -16.33
N PRO A 206 0.42 8.62 -17.00
CA PRO A 206 0.27 8.60 -18.44
C PRO A 206 -0.90 9.48 -18.92
N ALA A 207 -0.99 9.67 -20.21
CA ALA A 207 -2.13 10.32 -20.82
C ALA A 207 -3.43 9.56 -20.56
N ARG A 208 -4.55 10.29 -20.50
CA ARG A 208 -5.91 9.76 -20.62
C ARG A 208 -6.40 10.02 -22.04
N VAL A 209 -7.00 9.01 -22.65
CA VAL A 209 -7.40 9.05 -24.04
C VAL A 209 -8.86 8.66 -24.21
N HIS A 210 -9.48 9.12 -25.28
CA HIS A 210 -10.87 8.79 -25.57
C HIS A 210 -10.97 7.37 -26.15
N ARG A 211 -11.88 6.54 -25.62
CA ARG A 211 -12.08 5.14 -26.01
C ARG A 211 -12.28 4.96 -27.52
N ARG A 212 -13.07 5.83 -28.17
CA ARG A 212 -13.35 5.76 -29.63
C ARG A 212 -12.11 5.92 -30.50
N SER A 213 -11.04 6.51 -29.97
CA SER A 213 -9.78 6.75 -30.69
C SER A 213 -8.83 5.57 -30.70
N ILE A 214 -9.20 4.46 -30.05
CA ILE A 214 -8.41 3.23 -29.94
C ILE A 214 -9.00 2.18 -30.88
N ASP A 215 -8.15 1.56 -31.70
CA ASP A 215 -8.52 0.39 -32.47
C ASP A 215 -8.22 -0.90 -31.68
N PHE A 216 -9.21 -1.34 -30.90
CA PHE A 216 -9.09 -2.51 -30.03
C PHE A 216 -8.85 -3.82 -30.79
N SER A 217 -9.21 -3.89 -32.08
CA SER A 217 -8.97 -5.08 -32.89
C SER A 217 -7.49 -5.40 -33.09
N LYS A 218 -6.62 -4.41 -32.88
CA LYS A 218 -5.16 -4.53 -32.96
C LYS A 218 -4.49 -4.79 -31.60
N LEU A 219 -5.26 -4.83 -30.51
CA LEU A 219 -4.74 -4.99 -29.16
C LEU A 219 -5.02 -6.38 -28.61
N GLU A 220 -4.20 -6.81 -27.66
CA GLU A 220 -4.40 -8.06 -26.93
C GLU A 220 -5.42 -7.86 -25.81
N CYS A 221 -6.53 -8.62 -25.85
CA CYS A 221 -7.57 -8.55 -24.84
C CYS A 221 -7.13 -9.22 -23.53
N GLN A 222 -7.46 -8.59 -22.40
CA GLN A 222 -7.26 -9.09 -21.04
C GLN A 222 -8.62 -9.15 -20.32
N PRO A 223 -9.35 -10.28 -20.38
CA PRO A 223 -10.72 -10.37 -19.88
C PRO A 223 -10.85 -10.44 -18.36
N GLY A 224 -9.74 -10.58 -17.62
CA GLY A 224 -9.77 -10.85 -16.20
C GLY A 224 -10.00 -12.34 -15.88
N ASP A 225 -10.24 -12.65 -14.61
CA ASP A 225 -10.50 -14.02 -14.19
C ASP A 225 -11.97 -14.40 -14.42
N PRO A 226 -12.26 -15.71 -14.63
CA PRO A 226 -13.65 -16.20 -14.71
C PRO A 226 -14.41 -15.94 -13.41
N ASP A 227 -15.72 -15.74 -13.48
CA ASP A 227 -16.58 -15.47 -12.32
C ASP A 227 -16.43 -16.50 -11.19
N SER A 228 -16.22 -17.78 -11.54
CA SER A 228 -16.01 -18.87 -10.59
C SER A 228 -14.72 -18.76 -9.77
N GLU A 229 -13.77 -17.94 -10.21
CA GLU A 229 -12.47 -17.74 -9.56
C GLU A 229 -12.34 -16.36 -8.89
N LEU A 230 -13.35 -15.47 -9.07
CA LEU A 230 -13.30 -14.13 -8.50
C LEU A 230 -13.37 -14.17 -6.97
N GLN A 231 -12.53 -13.37 -6.35
CA GLN A 231 -12.46 -13.24 -4.90
C GLN A 231 -12.56 -11.76 -4.51
N PRO A 232 -13.28 -11.41 -3.43
CA PRO A 232 -13.29 -10.06 -2.91
C PRO A 232 -11.99 -9.72 -2.17
N PHE A 233 -11.70 -8.44 -2.01
CA PHE A 233 -10.65 -7.98 -1.10
C PHE A 233 -11.05 -8.11 0.36
N SER A 234 -12.26 -7.63 0.68
CA SER A 234 -12.72 -7.61 2.06
C SER A 234 -13.20 -8.98 2.53
N PHE A 235 -12.78 -9.35 3.74
CA PHE A 235 -13.31 -10.52 4.44
C PHE A 235 -14.79 -10.38 4.83
N LEU A 236 -15.37 -9.19 4.68
CA LEU A 236 -16.80 -8.93 4.92
C LEU A 236 -17.68 -9.11 3.68
N THR A 237 -17.11 -9.15 2.50
CA THR A 237 -17.87 -9.20 1.25
C THR A 237 -18.26 -10.63 0.91
N ASP A 238 -19.58 -10.87 0.81
CA ASP A 238 -20.15 -12.18 0.43
C ASP A 238 -20.89 -12.13 -0.92
N ALA A 239 -21.02 -10.95 -1.52
CA ALA A 239 -21.76 -10.77 -2.75
C ALA A 239 -21.08 -11.50 -3.92
N PRO A 240 -21.85 -12.12 -4.85
CA PRO A 240 -21.31 -12.66 -6.09
C PRO A 240 -20.60 -11.58 -6.90
N MET A 241 -19.51 -11.96 -7.55
CA MET A 241 -18.70 -11.04 -8.35
C MET A 241 -18.80 -11.39 -9.83
N HIS A 242 -18.84 -10.35 -10.67
CA HIS A 242 -18.82 -10.45 -12.12
C HIS A 242 -17.93 -9.36 -12.70
N ASN A 243 -17.03 -9.72 -13.61
CA ASN A 243 -16.28 -8.73 -14.37
C ASN A 243 -17.19 -7.99 -15.33
N LYS A 244 -17.10 -6.66 -15.36
CA LYS A 244 -17.97 -5.76 -16.12
C LYS A 244 -17.32 -5.23 -17.40
N VAL A 245 -15.98 -5.20 -17.41
CA VAL A 245 -15.19 -4.63 -18.50
C VAL A 245 -14.01 -5.52 -18.82
N GLU A 246 -13.47 -5.32 -20.03
CA GLU A 246 -12.19 -5.87 -20.45
C GLU A 246 -11.12 -4.79 -20.38
N CYS A 247 -9.87 -5.22 -20.21
CA CYS A 247 -8.67 -4.41 -20.38
C CYS A 247 -7.90 -4.94 -21.59
N TRP A 248 -6.95 -4.15 -22.10
CA TRP A 248 -6.16 -4.53 -23.27
C TRP A 248 -4.68 -4.22 -23.04
N ILE A 249 -3.83 -4.86 -23.87
CA ILE A 249 -2.40 -4.56 -23.91
C ILE A 249 -2.05 -4.06 -25.31
N ALA A 250 -1.41 -2.90 -25.35
CA ALA A 250 -0.67 -2.37 -26.48
C ALA A 250 0.82 -2.47 -26.22
N TYR A 251 1.63 -2.31 -27.25
CA TYR A 251 3.09 -2.37 -27.13
C TYR A 251 3.74 -1.19 -27.82
N THR A 252 4.75 -0.59 -27.20
CA THR A 252 5.67 0.30 -27.90
C THR A 252 6.43 -0.48 -28.97
N ASN A 253 7.08 0.22 -29.88
CA ASN A 253 7.87 -0.35 -30.97
C ASN A 253 9.13 0.49 -31.22
N PRO A 254 10.04 0.08 -32.11
CA PRO A 254 11.25 0.83 -32.39
C PRO A 254 11.03 2.27 -32.85
N GLU A 255 9.95 2.54 -33.60
CA GLU A 255 9.60 3.91 -34.01
C GLU A 255 9.17 4.77 -32.80
N THR A 256 8.37 4.20 -31.89
CA THR A 256 8.00 4.85 -30.62
C THR A 256 9.26 5.22 -29.83
N HIS A 257 10.21 4.28 -29.72
CA HIS A 257 11.45 4.51 -29.00
C HIS A 257 12.31 5.58 -29.67
N ARG A 258 12.40 5.58 -31.01
CA ARG A 258 13.11 6.61 -31.78
C ARG A 258 12.55 8.00 -31.51
N ILE A 259 11.22 8.18 -31.59
CA ILE A 259 10.57 9.47 -31.33
C ILE A 259 10.92 9.96 -29.92
N ILE A 260 10.88 9.10 -28.92
CA ILE A 260 11.21 9.45 -27.53
C ILE A 260 12.67 9.85 -27.41
N LEU A 261 13.60 9.06 -27.98
CA LEU A 261 15.04 9.34 -27.91
C LEU A 261 15.44 10.63 -28.63
N ASP A 262 14.84 10.90 -29.78
CA ASP A 262 15.10 12.12 -30.55
C ASP A 262 14.68 13.40 -29.79
N ASN A 263 13.75 13.26 -28.83
CA ASN A 263 13.22 14.35 -28.02
C ASN A 263 13.61 14.26 -26.52
N ILE A 264 14.53 13.40 -26.15
CA ILE A 264 14.85 13.10 -24.74
C ILE A 264 15.28 14.35 -23.96
N GLN A 265 15.99 15.28 -24.60
CA GLN A 265 16.45 16.52 -23.98
C GLN A 265 15.31 17.52 -23.71
N ARG A 266 14.14 17.31 -24.30
CA ARG A 266 12.93 18.09 -24.03
C ARG A 266 12.13 17.56 -22.82
N SER A 267 12.56 16.42 -22.28
CA SER A 267 12.01 15.90 -21.02
C SER A 267 12.54 16.73 -19.85
N PRO A 268 11.69 17.22 -18.94
CA PRO A 268 12.11 17.94 -17.73
C PRO A 268 13.06 17.12 -16.86
N LEU A 269 12.94 15.80 -16.88
CA LEU A 269 13.81 14.90 -16.14
C LEU A 269 15.24 14.90 -16.68
N TYR A 270 15.40 14.77 -18.00
CA TYR A 270 16.72 14.73 -18.67
C TYR A 270 17.26 16.15 -18.97
N GLY A 271 16.38 17.14 -19.04
CA GLY A 271 16.73 18.55 -19.16
C GLY A 271 17.13 19.23 -17.84
N GLY A 272 17.09 18.51 -16.71
CA GLY A 272 17.55 19.02 -15.42
C GLY A 272 16.58 19.98 -14.71
N MET A 273 15.32 20.05 -15.13
CA MET A 273 14.29 20.89 -14.48
C MET A 273 13.66 20.22 -13.25
N ILE A 274 13.66 18.90 -13.20
CA ILE A 274 13.13 18.10 -12.09
C ILE A 274 14.27 17.83 -11.11
N GLU A 275 14.09 18.22 -9.84
CA GLU A 275 15.02 17.97 -8.75
C GLU A 275 14.69 16.64 -8.02
N GLY A 276 13.41 16.27 -8.00
CA GLY A 276 12.89 15.11 -7.29
C GLY A 276 13.31 13.78 -7.87
N VAL A 277 13.63 12.82 -7.01
CA VAL A 277 13.94 11.45 -7.42
C VAL A 277 12.63 10.70 -7.73
N GLY A 278 12.60 10.01 -8.89
CA GLY A 278 11.44 9.23 -9.32
C GLY A 278 11.45 7.78 -8.82
N PRO A 279 10.30 7.08 -8.89
CA PRO A 279 10.18 5.72 -8.42
C PRO A 279 10.94 4.74 -9.33
N ARG A 280 11.75 3.87 -8.71
CA ARG A 280 12.55 2.86 -9.42
C ARG A 280 11.69 1.81 -10.14
N TYR A 281 10.52 1.48 -9.59
CA TYR A 281 9.67 0.37 -10.06
C TYR A 281 8.47 0.82 -10.90
N CYS A 282 8.30 2.11 -11.14
CA CYS A 282 7.32 2.67 -12.08
C CYS A 282 7.97 3.83 -12.84
N PRO A 283 9.04 3.54 -13.63
CA PRO A 283 9.70 4.58 -14.39
C PRO A 283 8.79 5.11 -15.50
N SER A 284 9.05 6.35 -15.93
CA SER A 284 8.40 6.91 -17.13
C SER A 284 8.78 6.10 -18.38
N ILE A 285 8.03 6.32 -19.47
CA ILE A 285 8.35 5.62 -20.73
C ILE A 285 9.72 6.03 -21.25
N GLU A 286 10.13 7.28 -21.10
CA GLU A 286 11.46 7.75 -21.47
C GLU A 286 12.55 7.06 -20.64
N ASP A 287 12.34 6.85 -19.34
CA ASP A 287 13.25 6.08 -18.49
C ASP A 287 13.38 4.62 -18.95
N LYS A 288 12.26 4.00 -19.33
CA LYS A 288 12.28 2.61 -19.84
C LYS A 288 13.06 2.49 -21.13
N VAL A 289 12.84 3.40 -22.05
CA VAL A 289 13.52 3.41 -23.36
C VAL A 289 15.02 3.62 -23.19
N VAL A 290 15.44 4.51 -22.30
CA VAL A 290 16.86 4.78 -22.02
C VAL A 290 17.53 3.62 -21.27
N ARG A 291 16.92 3.17 -20.17
CA ARG A 291 17.51 2.15 -19.28
C ARG A 291 17.49 0.74 -19.88
N PHE A 292 16.51 0.45 -20.72
CA PHE A 292 16.33 -0.86 -21.34
C PHE A 292 16.42 -0.80 -22.86
N ALA A 293 17.43 -0.10 -23.37
CA ALA A 293 17.64 0.14 -24.80
C ALA A 293 17.71 -1.14 -25.66
N GLY A 294 18.01 -2.30 -25.06
CA GLY A 294 18.01 -3.58 -25.74
C GLY A 294 16.64 -4.26 -25.87
N LYS A 295 15.56 -3.64 -25.38
CA LYS A 295 14.19 -4.15 -25.54
C LYS A 295 13.48 -3.46 -26.67
N ASP A 296 12.96 -4.25 -27.60
CA ASP A 296 12.26 -3.73 -28.79
C ASP A 296 10.86 -3.21 -28.48
N ARG A 297 10.29 -3.58 -27.34
CA ARG A 297 8.93 -3.18 -26.94
C ARG A 297 8.73 -3.16 -25.44
N HIS A 298 7.82 -2.30 -24.97
CA HIS A 298 7.32 -2.25 -23.61
C HIS A 298 5.79 -2.37 -23.61
N PRO A 299 5.18 -3.14 -22.69
CA PRO A 299 3.75 -3.26 -22.61
C PRO A 299 3.10 -1.98 -22.04
N ILE A 300 1.93 -1.65 -22.58
CA ILE A 300 1.08 -0.58 -22.12
C ILE A 300 -0.30 -1.19 -21.85
N PHE A 301 -0.77 -1.12 -20.61
CA PHE A 301 -2.10 -1.62 -20.25
C PHE A 301 -3.13 -0.53 -20.50
N VAL A 302 -4.14 -0.84 -21.28
CA VAL A 302 -5.24 0.04 -21.66
C VAL A 302 -6.42 -0.30 -20.78
N GLU A 303 -6.77 0.59 -19.87
CA GLU A 303 -7.69 0.34 -18.76
C GLU A 303 -8.80 1.39 -18.72
N PRO A 304 -10.10 0.99 -18.62
CA PRO A 304 -11.19 1.95 -18.46
C PRO A 304 -11.11 2.65 -17.10
N CYS A 305 -11.38 3.96 -17.06
CA CYS A 305 -11.43 4.74 -15.84
C CYS A 305 -12.75 4.63 -15.08
N GLY A 306 -13.80 4.12 -15.73
CA GLY A 306 -15.12 3.95 -15.15
C GLY A 306 -16.10 3.34 -16.13
N GLU A 307 -17.29 3.00 -15.64
CA GLU A 307 -18.37 2.40 -16.41
C GLU A 307 -19.10 3.43 -17.28
N ASN A 308 -19.24 4.66 -16.76
CA ASN A 308 -19.96 5.77 -17.40
C ASN A 308 -19.02 6.88 -17.90
N THR A 309 -17.86 6.50 -18.42
CA THR A 309 -16.90 7.40 -19.05
C THR A 309 -16.20 6.73 -20.22
N GLU A 310 -15.84 7.51 -21.20
CA GLU A 310 -15.04 7.07 -22.35
C GLU A 310 -13.53 7.28 -22.12
N GLU A 311 -13.15 7.73 -20.92
CA GLU A 311 -11.77 7.97 -20.54
C GLU A 311 -11.03 6.64 -20.31
N MET A 312 -9.91 6.45 -21.03
CA MET A 312 -9.05 5.27 -20.92
C MET A 312 -7.68 5.67 -20.36
N TYR A 313 -7.16 4.86 -19.45
CA TYR A 313 -5.85 5.01 -18.82
C TYR A 313 -4.81 4.14 -19.53
N LEU A 314 -3.60 4.66 -19.76
CA LEU A 314 -2.52 3.98 -20.48
C LEU A 314 -1.39 3.61 -19.53
N GLN A 315 -1.60 2.61 -18.69
CA GLN A 315 -0.63 2.21 -17.66
C GLN A 315 0.68 1.72 -18.28
N GLY A 316 1.77 2.26 -17.78
CA GLY A 316 3.12 1.92 -18.24
C GLY A 316 3.72 2.93 -19.22
N ALA A 317 2.93 3.91 -19.66
CA ALA A 317 3.37 4.96 -20.60
C ALA A 317 3.32 6.37 -19.97
N SER A 318 3.59 6.49 -18.66
CA SER A 318 3.74 7.80 -18.03
C SER A 318 4.92 8.56 -18.65
N SER A 319 4.75 9.86 -18.83
CA SER A 319 5.72 10.72 -19.50
C SER A 319 5.63 12.15 -19.01
N SER A 320 6.72 12.88 -19.08
CA SER A 320 6.76 14.32 -18.93
C SER A 320 7.20 15.04 -20.20
N LEU A 321 7.28 14.35 -21.32
CA LEU A 321 7.59 14.93 -22.62
C LEU A 321 6.52 15.97 -23.03
N PRO A 322 6.86 16.97 -23.87
CA PRO A 322 5.90 17.96 -24.36
C PRO A 322 4.72 17.31 -25.10
N GLU A 323 3.59 17.99 -25.17
CA GLU A 323 2.35 17.46 -25.78
C GLU A 323 2.53 17.04 -27.25
N ASP A 324 3.30 17.78 -28.04
CA ASP A 324 3.59 17.42 -29.43
C ASP A 324 4.33 16.08 -29.53
N VAL A 325 5.28 15.85 -28.64
CA VAL A 325 6.02 14.57 -28.57
C VAL A 325 5.12 13.45 -28.04
N GLN A 326 4.27 13.72 -27.05
CA GLN A 326 3.28 12.74 -26.56
C GLN A 326 2.35 12.31 -27.70
N ASN A 327 1.78 13.24 -28.45
CA ASN A 327 0.98 12.93 -29.61
C ASN A 327 1.72 12.06 -30.64
N ALA A 328 2.98 12.39 -30.90
CA ALA A 328 3.79 11.66 -31.87
C ALA A 328 4.08 10.22 -31.41
N PHE A 329 4.57 10.03 -30.17
CA PHE A 329 4.95 8.69 -29.74
C PHE A 329 3.74 7.79 -29.45
N TYR A 330 2.63 8.31 -28.90
CA TYR A 330 1.43 7.49 -28.74
C TYR A 330 0.87 7.04 -30.08
N ARG A 331 0.82 7.91 -31.09
CA ARG A 331 0.31 7.56 -32.42
C ARG A 331 1.17 6.59 -33.20
N SER A 332 2.43 6.41 -32.82
CA SER A 332 3.31 5.40 -33.40
C SER A 332 3.00 3.97 -32.93
N ILE A 333 2.17 3.83 -31.88
CA ILE A 333 1.79 2.54 -31.29
C ILE A 333 0.64 1.93 -32.07
N GLN A 334 0.75 0.64 -32.40
CA GLN A 334 -0.29 -0.09 -33.09
C GLN A 334 -1.60 -0.07 -32.31
N GLY A 335 -2.67 0.36 -32.95
CA GLY A 335 -4.00 0.56 -32.36
C GLY A 335 -4.23 1.98 -31.83
N PHE A 336 -3.19 2.84 -31.78
CA PHE A 336 -3.28 4.22 -31.30
C PHE A 336 -3.06 5.27 -32.41
N GLU A 337 -3.12 4.86 -33.67
CA GLU A 337 -2.79 5.74 -34.82
C GLU A 337 -3.65 7.01 -34.86
N HIS A 338 -4.87 6.96 -34.29
CA HIS A 338 -5.83 8.07 -34.25
C HIS A 338 -6.14 8.54 -32.83
N ILE A 339 -5.23 8.31 -31.90
CA ILE A 339 -5.45 8.59 -30.46
C ILE A 339 -5.87 10.03 -30.21
N GLU A 340 -6.89 10.22 -29.39
CA GLU A 340 -7.34 11.52 -28.89
C GLU A 340 -6.97 11.65 -27.42
N ILE A 341 -6.01 12.51 -27.11
CA ILE A 341 -5.58 12.75 -25.73
C ILE A 341 -6.61 13.68 -25.06
N MET A 342 -7.25 13.20 -24.00
CA MET A 342 -8.16 14.00 -23.17
C MET A 342 -7.41 14.74 -22.06
N ARG A 343 -6.38 14.09 -21.48
CA ARG A 343 -5.46 14.68 -20.50
C ARG A 343 -4.04 14.29 -20.88
N PRO A 344 -3.10 15.23 -21.01
CA PRO A 344 -1.71 14.87 -21.28
C PRO A 344 -1.09 14.13 -20.09
N ALA A 345 -0.08 13.33 -20.39
CA ALA A 345 0.80 12.78 -19.39
C ALA A 345 1.60 13.91 -18.72
N TYR A 346 1.93 13.75 -17.45
CA TYR A 346 2.74 14.73 -16.71
C TYR A 346 3.59 14.06 -15.63
N ALA A 347 4.64 14.76 -15.22
CA ALA A 347 5.33 14.48 -13.97
C ALA A 347 4.91 15.47 -12.89
N ILE A 348 4.89 15.02 -11.64
CA ILE A 348 4.65 15.88 -10.48
C ILE A 348 5.76 15.67 -9.45
N GLU A 349 6.36 16.77 -9.00
CA GLU A 349 7.23 16.82 -7.83
C GLU A 349 6.43 17.20 -6.60
N TYR A 350 6.85 16.69 -5.45
CA TYR A 350 6.22 16.97 -4.16
C TYR A 350 7.21 16.81 -3.01
N ASP A 351 6.88 17.41 -1.87
CA ASP A 351 7.69 17.29 -0.67
C ASP A 351 7.26 16.07 0.16
N CYS A 352 8.23 15.42 0.76
CA CYS A 352 8.03 14.33 1.72
C CYS A 352 9.04 14.46 2.87
N VAL A 353 8.75 13.82 3.98
CA VAL A 353 9.66 13.76 5.12
C VAL A 353 10.68 12.64 4.94
N ASP A 354 11.87 12.80 5.52
CA ASP A 354 12.78 11.67 5.71
C ASP A 354 12.15 10.69 6.72
N PRO A 355 11.76 9.48 6.31
CA PRO A 355 11.02 8.57 7.19
C PRO A 355 11.86 8.03 8.35
N THR A 356 13.19 8.15 8.34
CA THR A 356 14.03 7.82 9.49
C THR A 356 13.84 8.77 10.67
N SER A 357 13.21 9.94 10.43
CA SER A 357 12.78 10.87 11.47
C SER A 357 11.44 10.49 12.13
N LEU A 358 10.86 9.36 11.74
CA LEU A 358 9.63 8.81 12.32
C LEU A 358 9.93 7.62 13.21
N GLU A 359 9.11 7.45 14.24
CA GLU A 359 9.03 6.24 15.05
C GLU A 359 8.30 5.12 14.29
N ALA A 360 8.39 3.89 14.75
CA ALA A 360 7.63 2.75 14.19
C ALA A 360 6.10 2.90 14.36
N THR A 361 5.65 3.84 15.16
CA THR A 361 4.25 4.27 15.31
C THR A 361 3.82 5.26 14.24
N LEU A 362 4.74 5.70 13.37
CA LEU A 362 4.63 6.81 12.41
C LEU A 362 4.56 8.21 13.05
N GLU A 363 4.79 8.32 14.36
CA GLU A 363 4.94 9.61 15.04
C GLU A 363 6.30 10.24 14.72
N SER A 364 6.33 11.55 14.52
CA SER A 364 7.56 12.30 14.33
C SER A 364 8.43 12.27 15.59
N LYS A 365 9.73 12.05 15.41
CA LYS A 365 10.74 12.22 16.47
C LYS A 365 11.02 13.69 16.77
N VAL A 366 10.70 14.60 15.84
CA VAL A 366 10.97 16.04 15.92
C VAL A 366 9.83 16.78 16.59
N VAL A 367 8.59 16.50 16.22
CA VAL A 367 7.38 17.14 16.77
C VAL A 367 6.47 16.06 17.34
N ARG A 368 6.25 16.08 18.64
CA ARG A 368 5.39 15.13 19.33
C ARG A 368 3.92 15.35 18.96
N GLY A 369 3.16 14.26 18.86
CA GLY A 369 1.76 14.29 18.43
C GLY A 369 1.57 14.50 16.93
N LEU A 370 2.63 14.65 16.15
CA LEU A 370 2.61 14.76 14.70
C LEU A 370 2.95 13.42 14.07
N TYR A 371 2.06 12.93 13.20
CA TYR A 371 2.19 11.67 12.48
C TYR A 371 2.27 11.92 10.98
N GLY A 372 2.95 11.06 10.25
CA GLY A 372 2.97 11.07 8.80
C GLY A 372 2.39 9.79 8.21
N ALA A 373 1.78 9.87 7.03
CA ALA A 373 1.28 8.71 6.31
C ALA A 373 1.29 8.90 4.79
N GLY A 374 1.50 7.81 4.07
CA GLY A 374 1.47 7.77 2.61
C GLY A 374 2.69 8.39 1.96
N GLN A 375 2.48 9.11 0.87
CA GLN A 375 3.56 9.72 0.09
C GLN A 375 4.37 10.75 0.89
N PHE A 376 3.77 11.36 1.88
CA PHE A 376 4.49 12.23 2.82
C PHE A 376 5.66 11.51 3.52
N ASN A 377 5.54 10.20 3.75
CA ASN A 377 6.60 9.37 4.32
C ASN A 377 7.58 8.80 3.28
N GLY A 378 7.50 9.22 2.03
CA GLY A 378 8.38 8.76 0.96
C GLY A 378 7.97 7.43 0.32
N THR A 379 6.72 7.02 0.44
CA THR A 379 6.18 5.87 -0.29
C THR A 379 5.46 6.28 -1.58
N SER A 380 5.21 5.31 -2.45
CA SER A 380 4.40 5.46 -3.66
C SER A 380 3.43 4.29 -3.78
N GLY A 381 2.16 4.60 -3.98
CA GLY A 381 1.06 3.64 -4.13
C GLY A 381 -0.09 3.89 -3.17
N TYR A 382 -1.31 3.62 -3.63
CA TYR A 382 -2.54 3.83 -2.87
C TYR A 382 -2.62 2.91 -1.66
N GLU A 383 -2.20 1.66 -1.83
CA GLU A 383 -2.26 0.61 -0.83
C GLU A 383 -1.27 0.88 0.31
N GLU A 384 -0.06 1.30 -0.03
CA GLU A 384 0.95 1.73 0.94
C GLU A 384 0.48 2.95 1.72
N ALA A 385 -0.18 3.89 1.04
CA ALA A 385 -0.73 5.08 1.68
C ALA A 385 -1.87 4.73 2.65
N ALA A 386 -2.82 3.91 2.22
CA ALA A 386 -3.94 3.47 3.04
C ALA A 386 -3.48 2.71 4.30
N ALA A 387 -2.55 1.78 4.14
CA ALA A 387 -2.00 0.98 5.24
C ALA A 387 -1.32 1.86 6.30
N GLN A 388 -0.48 2.81 5.88
CA GLN A 388 0.15 3.77 6.79
C GLN A 388 -0.89 4.70 7.44
N GLY A 389 -1.89 5.15 6.67
CA GLY A 389 -2.96 6.00 7.18
C GLY A 389 -3.72 5.34 8.33
N LEU A 390 -4.09 4.08 8.17
CA LEU A 390 -4.77 3.32 9.22
C LEU A 390 -3.91 3.26 10.50
N LEU A 391 -2.64 2.91 10.38
CA LEU A 391 -1.73 2.82 11.53
C LEU A 391 -1.51 4.19 12.19
N ALA A 392 -1.27 5.23 11.41
CA ALA A 392 -1.08 6.59 11.92
C ALA A 392 -2.33 7.12 12.64
N GLY A 393 -3.51 6.92 12.06
CA GLY A 393 -4.78 7.34 12.64
C GLY A 393 -5.11 6.59 13.92
N LEU A 394 -4.91 5.28 13.95
CA LEU A 394 -5.05 4.45 15.15
C LEU A 394 -4.12 4.96 16.27
N ASN A 395 -2.86 5.16 15.96
CA ASN A 395 -1.85 5.58 16.94
C ASN A 395 -2.08 7.03 17.42
N ALA A 396 -2.47 7.93 16.52
CA ALA A 396 -2.84 9.29 16.90
C ALA A 396 -4.02 9.32 17.89
N ALA A 397 -5.08 8.53 17.61
CA ALA A 397 -6.23 8.42 18.50
C ALA A 397 -5.85 7.81 19.86
N ARG A 398 -5.05 6.76 19.86
CA ARG A 398 -4.56 6.12 21.09
C ARG A 398 -3.73 7.10 21.93
N SER A 399 -2.79 7.79 21.30
CA SER A 399 -1.96 8.80 21.93
C SER A 399 -2.78 9.95 22.51
N ALA A 400 -3.73 10.48 21.75
CA ALA A 400 -4.62 11.57 22.19
C ALA A 400 -5.44 11.21 23.43
N LYS A 401 -5.72 9.92 23.63
CA LYS A 401 -6.46 9.38 24.78
C LYS A 401 -5.56 8.80 25.88
N GLY A 402 -4.25 8.93 25.76
CA GLY A 402 -3.28 8.41 26.75
C GLY A 402 -3.12 6.89 26.73
N GLY A 403 -3.53 6.22 25.66
CA GLY A 403 -3.40 4.78 25.47
C GLY A 403 -2.09 4.36 24.82
N SER A 404 -1.75 3.07 24.93
CA SER A 404 -0.60 2.50 24.25
C SER A 404 -0.78 2.51 22.72
N GLN A 405 0.29 2.80 22.00
CA GLN A 405 0.32 2.81 20.54
C GLN A 405 0.66 1.41 19.99
N LEU A 406 0.18 1.12 18.77
CA LEU A 406 0.44 -0.12 18.06
C LEU A 406 1.73 -0.01 17.26
N ILE A 407 2.60 -1.00 17.44
CA ILE A 407 3.75 -1.27 16.57
C ILE A 407 3.53 -2.63 15.93
N LEU A 408 3.51 -2.68 14.60
CA LEU A 408 3.45 -3.92 13.84
C LEU A 408 4.87 -4.35 13.47
N GLU A 409 5.21 -5.58 13.82
CA GLU A 409 6.52 -6.15 13.52
C GLU A 409 6.58 -6.71 12.09
N ARG A 410 7.79 -6.79 11.52
CA ARG A 410 8.04 -7.32 10.16
C ARG A 410 7.48 -8.73 9.95
N GLN A 411 7.55 -9.57 10.98
CA GLN A 411 7.09 -10.95 10.93
C GLN A 411 5.58 -11.12 11.04
N THR A 412 4.85 -10.09 11.41
CA THR A 412 3.39 -10.16 11.55
C THR A 412 2.63 -9.68 10.32
N SER A 413 3.23 -8.78 9.55
CA SER A 413 2.56 -8.17 8.40
C SER A 413 3.50 -7.54 7.38
N TYR A 414 3.04 -7.41 6.14
CA TYR A 414 3.67 -6.54 5.15
C TYR A 414 3.61 -5.07 5.55
N LEU A 415 2.56 -4.65 6.24
CA LEU A 415 2.48 -3.30 6.81
C LEU A 415 3.61 -3.08 7.82
N GLY A 416 3.85 -4.05 8.71
CA GLY A 416 5.00 -4.00 9.63
C GLY A 416 6.35 -3.95 8.90
N THR A 417 6.50 -4.75 7.84
CA THR A 417 7.69 -4.72 6.98
C THR A 417 7.89 -3.34 6.34
N LEU A 418 6.82 -2.75 5.79
CA LEU A 418 6.84 -1.43 5.16
C LEU A 418 7.29 -0.36 6.16
N VAL A 419 6.67 -0.30 7.33
CA VAL A 419 6.99 0.71 8.34
C VAL A 419 8.41 0.55 8.85
N ASP A 420 8.84 -0.68 9.15
CA ASP A 420 10.20 -0.95 9.58
C ASP A 420 11.24 -0.55 8.53
N ASP A 421 11.03 -0.87 7.26
CA ASP A 421 11.91 -0.44 6.18
C ASP A 421 12.02 1.09 6.10
N LEU A 422 10.90 1.81 6.23
CA LEU A 422 10.90 3.28 6.21
C LEU A 422 11.71 3.87 7.35
N VAL A 423 11.45 3.46 8.58
CA VAL A 423 12.01 4.11 9.77
C VAL A 423 13.43 3.67 10.10
N THR A 424 13.87 2.51 9.63
CA THR A 424 15.21 1.99 9.87
C THR A 424 16.17 2.19 8.71
N LYS A 425 15.75 1.82 7.50
CA LYS A 425 16.57 1.91 6.27
C LYS A 425 16.48 3.27 5.60
N GLY A 426 15.34 3.95 5.77
CA GLY A 426 15.02 5.13 5.01
C GLY A 426 14.77 4.82 3.53
N VAL A 427 14.64 5.87 2.73
CA VAL A 427 14.36 5.77 1.29
C VAL A 427 15.23 6.73 0.51
N MET A 428 15.77 6.26 -0.59
CA MET A 428 16.52 7.07 -1.57
C MET A 428 15.67 7.43 -2.78
N ASP A 429 14.64 6.63 -3.04
CA ASP A 429 13.63 6.80 -4.07
C ASP A 429 12.25 6.41 -3.48
N PRO A 430 11.13 6.79 -4.13
CA PRO A 430 9.81 6.44 -3.61
C PRO A 430 9.65 4.94 -3.36
N TYR A 431 9.40 4.58 -2.10
CA TYR A 431 9.29 3.19 -1.65
C TYR A 431 8.00 2.55 -2.18
N ARG A 432 8.13 1.32 -2.68
CA ARG A 432 7.00 0.44 -3.02
C ARG A 432 7.13 -0.89 -2.31
N MET A 433 6.00 -1.39 -1.82
CA MET A 433 5.92 -2.73 -1.27
C MET A 433 6.06 -3.77 -2.37
N MET A 434 6.96 -4.72 -2.17
CA MET A 434 7.22 -5.84 -3.07
C MET A 434 7.42 -7.11 -2.25
N THR A 435 7.12 -8.27 -2.85
CA THR A 435 7.32 -9.57 -2.18
C THR A 435 8.77 -9.81 -1.75
N SER A 436 9.74 -9.24 -2.48
CA SER A 436 11.16 -9.33 -2.13
C SER A 436 11.55 -8.59 -0.85
N ARG A 437 10.69 -7.69 -0.35
CA ARG A 437 10.94 -6.93 0.88
C ARG A 437 10.72 -7.77 2.14
N SER A 438 9.91 -8.83 2.06
CA SER A 438 9.62 -9.70 3.19
C SER A 438 10.45 -10.97 3.15
N GLU A 439 10.96 -11.34 4.31
CA GLU A 439 11.65 -12.60 4.58
C GLU A 439 10.67 -13.77 4.81
N TYR A 440 9.38 -13.47 5.06
CA TYR A 440 8.38 -14.41 5.58
C TYR A 440 7.17 -14.59 4.65
N ARG A 441 7.40 -14.75 3.34
CA ARG A 441 6.33 -14.75 2.31
C ARG A 441 5.29 -15.85 2.49
N LEU A 442 5.67 -17.04 2.97
CA LEU A 442 4.73 -18.15 3.20
C LEU A 442 3.84 -17.93 4.43
N THR A 443 4.37 -17.23 5.43
CA THR A 443 3.59 -16.85 6.63
C THR A 443 2.72 -15.64 6.36
N LEU A 444 3.22 -14.66 5.60
CA LEU A 444 2.53 -13.40 5.30
C LEU A 444 1.82 -13.46 3.94
N ARG A 445 0.71 -14.20 3.87
CA ARG A 445 -0.09 -14.29 2.65
C ARG A 445 -1.33 -13.40 2.72
N GLN A 446 -1.90 -13.08 1.55
CA GLN A 446 -3.16 -12.32 1.50
C GLN A 446 -4.35 -13.11 2.05
N ASP A 447 -4.37 -14.43 1.88
CA ASP A 447 -5.47 -15.31 2.28
C ASP A 447 -5.60 -15.46 3.81
N ASN A 448 -4.52 -15.28 4.56
CA ASN A 448 -4.49 -15.41 6.02
C ASN A 448 -4.35 -14.08 6.77
N ALA A 449 -4.53 -12.96 6.12
CA ALA A 449 -4.37 -11.65 6.74
C ALA A 449 -5.31 -11.45 7.95
N ASP A 450 -6.52 -11.98 7.90
CA ASP A 450 -7.49 -11.92 9.00
C ASP A 450 -6.99 -12.68 10.24
N GLN A 451 -6.43 -13.87 10.06
CA GLN A 451 -5.87 -14.65 11.16
C GLN A 451 -4.70 -13.94 11.84
N ARG A 452 -3.88 -13.23 11.08
CA ARG A 452 -2.72 -12.51 11.61
C ARG A 452 -3.09 -11.19 12.30
N LEU A 453 -4.09 -10.47 11.80
CA LEU A 453 -4.30 -9.06 12.14
C LEU A 453 -5.67 -8.74 12.73
N THR A 454 -6.73 -9.47 12.43
CA THR A 454 -8.07 -9.17 12.99
C THR A 454 -8.09 -9.23 14.52
N PRO A 455 -7.45 -10.20 15.19
CA PRO A 455 -7.33 -10.18 16.65
C PRO A 455 -6.62 -8.92 17.18
N ILE A 456 -5.58 -8.45 16.50
CA ILE A 456 -4.86 -7.22 16.87
C ILE A 456 -5.77 -6.00 16.71
N GLY A 457 -6.48 -5.90 15.58
CA GLY A 457 -7.44 -4.83 15.36
C GLY A 457 -8.56 -4.81 16.40
N ARG A 458 -9.00 -5.99 16.87
CA ARG A 458 -9.97 -6.12 17.94
C ARG A 458 -9.43 -5.64 19.28
N GLU A 459 -8.22 -6.03 19.62
CA GLU A 459 -7.55 -5.63 20.88
C GLU A 459 -7.40 -4.11 20.96
N TYR A 460 -7.04 -3.45 19.86
CA TYR A 460 -6.86 -2.00 19.80
C TYR A 460 -8.16 -1.23 19.57
N GLY A 461 -9.30 -1.91 19.41
CA GLY A 461 -10.63 -1.30 19.34
C GLY A 461 -11.08 -0.87 17.94
N LEU A 462 -10.34 -1.18 16.89
CA LEU A 462 -10.68 -0.81 15.51
C LEU A 462 -11.64 -1.81 14.86
N VAL A 463 -11.50 -3.10 15.16
CA VAL A 463 -12.40 -4.16 14.69
C VAL A 463 -13.66 -4.18 15.54
N GLN A 464 -14.81 -3.89 14.91
CA GLN A 464 -16.12 -3.86 15.55
C GLN A 464 -16.76 -5.26 15.63
N ASP A 465 -17.91 -5.38 16.29
CA ASP A 465 -18.54 -6.67 16.61
C ASP A 465 -18.94 -7.50 15.38
N ASP A 466 -19.42 -6.87 14.32
CA ASP A 466 -19.81 -7.52 13.08
C ASP A 466 -18.62 -8.21 12.38
N ARG A 467 -17.51 -7.51 12.23
CA ARG A 467 -16.27 -8.03 11.65
C ARG A 467 -15.68 -9.13 12.54
N TRP A 468 -15.69 -8.92 13.85
CA TRP A 468 -15.20 -9.90 14.81
C TRP A 468 -16.01 -11.20 14.78
N ALA A 469 -17.33 -11.10 14.78
CA ALA A 469 -18.21 -12.26 14.68
C ALA A 469 -17.98 -13.05 13.39
N LYS A 470 -17.84 -12.36 12.26
CA LYS A 470 -17.56 -13.00 10.98
C LYS A 470 -16.19 -13.68 10.97
N TYR A 471 -15.17 -13.04 11.53
CA TYR A 471 -13.85 -13.64 11.69
C TYR A 471 -13.92 -14.94 12.51
N GLN A 472 -14.56 -14.91 13.68
CA GLN A 472 -14.71 -16.09 14.53
C GLN A 472 -15.46 -17.23 13.82
N HIS A 473 -16.52 -16.89 13.07
CA HIS A 473 -17.26 -17.87 12.28
C HIS A 473 -16.39 -18.49 11.20
N THR A 474 -15.61 -17.70 10.46
CA THR A 474 -14.66 -18.20 9.45
C THR A 474 -13.62 -19.14 10.06
N GLN A 475 -13.05 -18.80 11.22
CA GLN A 475 -12.11 -19.68 11.91
C GLN A 475 -12.76 -21.01 12.31
N SER A 476 -13.99 -20.99 12.80
CA SER A 476 -14.71 -22.22 13.17
C SER A 476 -14.98 -23.12 11.96
N ILE A 477 -15.30 -22.55 10.80
CA ILE A 477 -15.46 -23.30 9.54
C ILE A 477 -14.14 -23.99 9.14
N LEU A 478 -13.03 -23.25 9.15
CA LEU A 478 -11.71 -23.80 8.79
C LEU A 478 -11.27 -24.92 9.74
N GLU A 479 -11.49 -24.76 11.04
CA GLU A 479 -11.16 -25.76 12.04
C GLU A 479 -12.02 -27.02 11.88
N ALA A 480 -13.32 -26.87 11.65
CA ALA A 480 -14.23 -27.98 11.42
C ALA A 480 -13.85 -28.77 10.16
N GLU A 481 -13.52 -28.07 9.07
CA GLU A 481 -13.12 -28.73 7.82
C GLU A 481 -11.77 -29.42 7.94
N ARG A 482 -10.79 -28.80 8.61
CA ARG A 482 -9.49 -29.47 8.87
C ARG A 482 -9.68 -30.76 9.65
N ARG A 483 -10.55 -30.76 10.67
CA ARG A 483 -10.90 -31.96 11.44
C ARG A 483 -11.56 -33.01 10.55
N ARG A 484 -12.53 -32.60 9.72
CA ARG A 484 -13.20 -33.51 8.77
C ARG A 484 -12.20 -34.17 7.81
N LEU A 485 -11.27 -33.39 7.25
CA LEU A 485 -10.22 -33.91 6.36
C LEU A 485 -9.27 -34.90 7.09
N HIS A 486 -8.97 -34.63 8.35
CA HIS A 486 -8.13 -35.53 9.18
C HIS A 486 -8.83 -36.84 9.51
N GLU A 487 -10.14 -36.82 9.69
CA GLU A 487 -10.95 -38.01 10.06
C GLU A 487 -11.46 -38.79 8.86
N THR A 488 -11.41 -38.23 7.64
CA THR A 488 -11.95 -38.85 6.43
C THR A 488 -10.90 -39.66 5.71
N HIS A 489 -11.21 -40.96 5.47
CA HIS A 489 -10.38 -41.85 4.69
C HIS A 489 -10.97 -42.11 3.30
N LEU A 490 -10.20 -41.88 2.23
CA LEU A 490 -10.58 -42.19 0.85
C LEU A 490 -10.08 -43.58 0.46
N ARG A 491 -10.95 -44.35 -0.20
CA ARG A 491 -10.56 -45.63 -0.82
C ARG A 491 -9.73 -45.39 -2.07
N THR A 492 -8.77 -46.25 -2.34
CA THR A 492 -7.91 -46.19 -3.53
C THR A 492 -8.70 -46.09 -4.84
N ALA A 493 -9.80 -46.86 -4.95
CA ALA A 493 -10.62 -46.87 -6.16
C ALA A 493 -11.30 -45.53 -6.43
N ASP A 494 -11.86 -44.89 -5.38
CA ASP A 494 -12.54 -43.61 -5.49
C ASP A 494 -11.57 -42.48 -5.85
N LEU A 495 -10.40 -42.46 -5.24
CA LEU A 495 -9.35 -41.48 -5.53
C LEU A 495 -8.86 -41.62 -6.98
N ARG A 496 -8.58 -42.86 -7.43
CA ARG A 496 -8.12 -43.12 -8.81
C ARG A 496 -9.16 -42.67 -9.85
N ALA A 497 -10.43 -42.99 -9.62
CA ALA A 497 -11.51 -42.60 -10.51
C ALA A 497 -11.63 -41.05 -10.61
N ALA A 498 -11.50 -40.33 -9.49
CA ALA A 498 -11.52 -38.87 -9.48
C ALA A 498 -10.30 -38.26 -10.22
N MET A 499 -9.12 -38.84 -10.05
CA MET A 499 -7.90 -38.38 -10.75
C MET A 499 -8.00 -38.65 -12.24
N GLU A 500 -8.48 -39.81 -12.67
CA GLU A 500 -8.71 -40.12 -14.10
C GLU A 500 -9.72 -39.14 -14.74
N ALA A 501 -10.82 -38.89 -14.03
CA ALA A 501 -11.85 -37.94 -14.49
C ALA A 501 -11.29 -36.50 -14.63
N ALA A 502 -10.30 -36.14 -13.83
CA ALA A 502 -9.58 -34.87 -13.91
C ALA A 502 -8.42 -34.85 -14.92
N GLY A 503 -8.19 -35.96 -15.66
CA GLY A 503 -7.09 -36.08 -16.63
C GLY A 503 -5.71 -36.20 -15.99
N LEU A 504 -5.64 -36.60 -14.71
CA LEU A 504 -4.41 -36.79 -13.96
C LEU A 504 -3.99 -38.25 -14.01
N THR A 505 -2.68 -38.51 -13.91
CA THR A 505 -2.16 -39.87 -13.79
C THR A 505 -2.60 -40.45 -12.43
N PRO A 506 -3.31 -41.60 -12.41
CA PRO A 506 -3.73 -42.21 -11.15
C PRO A 506 -2.50 -42.55 -10.29
N ALA A 507 -2.26 -41.72 -9.30
CA ALA A 507 -1.20 -42.01 -8.35
C ALA A 507 -1.75 -42.74 -7.14
N ALA A 508 -0.98 -43.66 -6.65
CA ALA A 508 -0.96 -44.14 -5.29
C ALA A 508 -2.27 -44.64 -4.65
N GLU A 509 -2.10 -45.13 -3.46
CA GLU A 509 -3.11 -45.67 -2.58
C GLU A 509 -3.97 -44.59 -1.94
N GLY A 510 -5.20 -44.91 -1.59
CA GLY A 510 -6.07 -44.07 -0.77
C GLY A 510 -5.45 -43.82 0.61
N GLY A 511 -6.10 -43.01 1.40
CA GLY A 511 -5.59 -42.63 2.72
C GLY A 511 -6.42 -41.51 3.35
N ILE A 512 -5.89 -40.93 4.41
CA ILE A 512 -6.50 -39.79 5.09
C ILE A 512 -6.52 -38.58 4.15
N ALA A 513 -7.66 -37.94 4.02
CA ALA A 513 -7.86 -36.82 3.09
C ALA A 513 -6.84 -35.68 3.30
N GLU A 514 -6.54 -35.32 4.54
CA GLU A 514 -5.53 -34.31 4.86
C GLU A 514 -4.13 -34.70 4.35
N GLU A 515 -3.74 -35.98 4.49
CA GLU A 515 -2.44 -36.46 4.01
C GLU A 515 -2.38 -36.51 2.48
N LEU A 516 -3.48 -36.90 1.84
CA LEU A 516 -3.60 -36.89 0.39
C LEU A 516 -3.48 -35.45 -0.16
N LEU A 517 -4.08 -34.47 0.51
CA LEU A 517 -4.03 -33.06 0.11
C LEU A 517 -2.61 -32.47 0.17
N ARG A 518 -1.68 -33.06 0.91
CA ARG A 518 -0.26 -32.64 0.90
C ARG A 518 0.46 -32.90 -0.42
N ARG A 519 -0.11 -33.76 -1.27
CA ARG A 519 0.48 -34.09 -2.58
C ARG A 519 0.24 -32.95 -3.58
N PRO A 520 1.25 -32.56 -4.38
CA PRO A 520 1.11 -31.45 -5.34
C PRO A 520 -0.03 -31.63 -6.33
N GLU A 521 -0.26 -32.85 -6.80
CA GLU A 521 -1.25 -33.17 -7.82
C GLU A 521 -2.69 -33.24 -7.29
N ILE A 522 -2.90 -33.31 -5.98
CA ILE A 522 -4.23 -33.42 -5.36
C ILE A 522 -4.66 -32.04 -4.84
N SER A 523 -5.74 -31.52 -5.40
CA SER A 523 -6.35 -30.27 -4.96
C SER A 523 -7.55 -30.51 -4.04
N TYR A 524 -7.93 -29.48 -3.26
CA TYR A 524 -9.15 -29.56 -2.46
C TYR A 524 -10.41 -29.82 -3.33
N PRO A 525 -10.64 -29.14 -4.48
CA PRO A 525 -11.76 -29.46 -5.34
C PRO A 525 -11.80 -30.91 -5.83
N LEU A 526 -10.63 -31.52 -6.09
CA LEU A 526 -10.53 -32.93 -6.47
C LEU A 526 -11.02 -33.84 -5.35
N LEU A 527 -10.57 -33.64 -4.12
CA LEU A 527 -11.03 -34.38 -2.95
C LEU A 527 -12.51 -34.14 -2.68
N ALA A 528 -12.97 -32.88 -2.77
CA ALA A 528 -14.35 -32.51 -2.57
C ALA A 528 -15.30 -33.14 -3.61
N GLY A 529 -14.81 -33.47 -4.80
CA GLY A 529 -15.54 -34.28 -5.79
C GLY A 529 -15.88 -35.68 -5.30
N VAL A 530 -15.10 -36.23 -4.37
CA VAL A 530 -15.33 -37.57 -3.80
C VAL A 530 -16.08 -37.49 -2.46
N ILE A 531 -15.64 -36.60 -1.56
CA ILE A 531 -16.14 -36.53 -0.18
C ILE A 531 -17.14 -35.42 0.09
N GLY A 532 -17.47 -34.63 -0.93
CA GLY A 532 -18.28 -33.42 -0.82
C GLY A 532 -17.50 -32.22 -0.27
N TRP A 533 -18.01 -31.04 -0.58
CA TRP A 533 -17.49 -29.78 0.01
C TRP A 533 -17.84 -29.72 1.51
N GLY A 534 -16.91 -29.20 2.29
CA GLY A 534 -17.17 -28.93 3.70
C GLY A 534 -18.25 -27.84 3.87
N GLU A 535 -18.98 -27.89 4.97
CA GLU A 535 -20.01 -26.91 5.28
C GLU A 535 -19.39 -25.51 5.41
N GLY A 536 -19.92 -24.55 4.64
CA GLY A 536 -19.45 -23.16 4.64
C GLY A 536 -18.11 -22.92 3.93
N ILE A 537 -17.46 -23.96 3.38
CA ILE A 537 -16.20 -23.79 2.63
C ILE A 537 -16.48 -23.14 1.28
N THR A 538 -15.96 -21.95 1.11
CA THR A 538 -15.92 -21.24 -0.17
C THR A 538 -14.66 -21.60 -0.95
N PRO A 539 -14.57 -21.33 -2.28
CA PRO A 539 -13.34 -21.53 -3.04
C PRO A 539 -12.11 -20.83 -2.42
N MET A 540 -12.28 -19.65 -1.86
CA MET A 540 -11.21 -18.92 -1.17
C MET A 540 -10.72 -19.65 0.09
N LEU A 541 -11.63 -20.17 0.90
CA LEU A 541 -11.28 -20.92 2.11
C LEU A 541 -10.67 -22.27 1.78
N ALA A 542 -11.13 -22.92 0.70
CA ALA A 542 -10.55 -24.16 0.18
C ALA A 542 -9.09 -23.96 -0.25
N GLU A 543 -8.80 -22.91 -1.02
CA GLU A 543 -7.44 -22.57 -1.45
C GLU A 543 -6.52 -22.27 -0.25
N ARG A 544 -7.02 -21.53 0.73
CA ARG A 544 -6.30 -21.24 1.97
C ARG A 544 -5.97 -22.51 2.73
N LEU A 545 -6.95 -23.38 2.96
CA LEU A 545 -6.77 -24.62 3.69
C LEU A 545 -5.80 -25.57 2.96
N GLU A 546 -5.92 -25.69 1.65
CA GLU A 546 -4.99 -26.44 0.80
C GLU A 546 -3.55 -25.91 0.94
N THR A 547 -3.38 -24.60 0.88
CA THR A 547 -2.07 -23.95 1.05
C THR A 547 -1.46 -24.24 2.41
N GLU A 548 -2.23 -24.09 3.48
CA GLU A 548 -1.78 -24.35 4.85
C GLU A 548 -1.35 -25.81 5.06
N ILE A 549 -2.08 -26.76 4.47
CA ILE A 549 -1.78 -28.18 4.57
C ILE A 549 -0.55 -28.56 3.73
N LYS A 550 -0.49 -28.13 2.47
CA LYS A 550 0.64 -28.46 1.57
C LYS A 550 1.96 -27.86 2.02
N TYR A 551 1.93 -26.63 2.55
CA TYR A 551 3.14 -25.91 2.95
C TYR A 551 3.41 -25.93 4.45
N ALA A 552 2.71 -26.76 5.22
CA ALA A 552 2.81 -26.82 6.68
C ALA A 552 4.27 -26.97 7.18
N GLY A 553 5.07 -27.81 6.55
CA GLY A 553 6.48 -28.00 6.90
C GLY A 553 7.35 -26.74 6.69
N TYR A 554 7.12 -26.03 5.59
CA TYR A 554 7.82 -24.80 5.26
C TYR A 554 7.37 -23.63 6.16
N ILE A 555 6.06 -23.55 6.45
CA ILE A 555 5.49 -22.56 7.38
C ILE A 555 6.09 -22.77 8.77
N ALA A 556 6.11 -24.00 9.29
CA ALA A 556 6.70 -24.31 10.58
C ALA A 556 8.21 -23.99 10.66
N ARG A 557 8.92 -24.07 9.53
CA ARG A 557 10.32 -23.65 9.44
C ARG A 557 10.45 -22.12 9.52
N GLN A 558 9.62 -21.37 8.80
CA GLN A 558 9.59 -19.91 8.91
C GLN A 558 9.21 -19.45 10.32
N ASP A 559 8.24 -20.08 10.96
CA ASP A 559 7.83 -19.76 12.33
C ASP A 559 8.98 -19.96 13.35
N ARG A 560 9.84 -20.95 13.13
CA ARG A 560 11.06 -21.11 13.95
C ARG A 560 12.04 -19.96 13.74
N MET A 561 12.28 -19.56 12.46
CA MET A 561 13.13 -18.41 12.16
C MET A 561 12.59 -17.13 12.79
N ILE A 562 11.27 -16.91 12.73
CA ILE A 562 10.60 -15.78 13.36
C ILE A 562 10.86 -15.74 14.87
N ARG A 563 10.73 -16.90 15.56
CA ARG A 563 10.99 -16.98 17.00
C ARG A 563 12.45 -16.68 17.35
N ASP A 564 13.39 -17.11 16.51
CA ASP A 564 14.82 -16.83 16.75
C ASP A 564 15.15 -15.35 16.59
N VAL A 565 14.56 -14.67 15.58
CA VAL A 565 14.73 -13.22 15.37
C VAL A 565 14.03 -12.40 16.46
N ALA A 566 12.90 -12.87 16.97
CA ALA A 566 12.12 -12.16 18.00
C ALA A 566 12.91 -11.89 19.30
N ARG A 567 13.98 -12.62 19.57
CA ARG A 567 14.87 -12.35 20.72
C ARG A 567 15.57 -11.00 20.57
N HIS A 568 16.08 -10.67 19.37
CA HIS A 568 16.72 -9.37 19.10
C HIS A 568 15.71 -8.22 19.13
N GLU A 569 14.48 -8.45 18.68
CA GLU A 569 13.40 -7.46 18.74
C GLU A 569 12.98 -7.12 20.18
N LYS A 570 13.14 -8.06 21.12
CA LYS A 570 12.84 -7.86 22.54
C LYS A 570 13.95 -7.12 23.30
N THR A 571 15.18 -7.09 22.78
CA THR A 571 16.29 -6.39 23.41
C THR A 571 16.18 -4.90 23.09
N LEU A 572 15.61 -4.14 24.02
CA LEU A 572 15.38 -2.71 23.86
C LEU A 572 16.69 -1.91 23.98
N ILE A 573 16.78 -0.84 23.23
CA ILE A 573 17.85 0.15 23.33
C ILE A 573 17.24 1.38 24.03
N PRO A 574 17.76 1.78 25.19
CA PRO A 574 17.28 2.97 25.88
C PRO A 574 17.39 4.23 25.02
N ALA A 575 16.40 5.12 25.12
CA ALA A 575 16.36 6.34 24.32
C ALA A 575 17.55 7.28 24.55
N ASP A 576 18.13 7.21 25.78
CA ASP A 576 19.31 7.96 26.20
C ASP A 576 20.63 7.23 25.95
N PHE A 577 20.63 6.13 25.16
CA PHE A 577 21.86 5.38 24.88
C PHE A 577 22.83 6.20 24.02
N GLU A 578 24.06 6.37 24.50
CA GLU A 578 25.10 7.13 23.80
C GLU A 578 26.00 6.19 22.98
N TYR A 579 25.90 6.30 21.67
CA TYR A 579 26.68 5.48 20.73
C TYR A 579 28.10 6.00 20.53
N ALA A 580 28.34 7.29 20.83
CA ALA A 580 29.63 7.95 20.63
C ALA A 580 30.73 7.30 21.46
N ASP A 581 30.40 6.87 22.67
CA ASP A 581 31.37 6.35 23.66
C ASP A 581 31.58 4.83 23.52
N LEU A 582 30.81 4.16 22.63
CA LEU A 582 30.92 2.72 22.45
C LEU A 582 32.15 2.35 21.63
N THR A 583 33.14 1.75 22.26
CA THR A 583 34.29 1.18 21.56
C THR A 583 33.89 -0.09 20.79
N GLY A 584 34.44 -0.24 19.58
CA GLY A 584 34.18 -1.41 18.74
C GLY A 584 33.08 -1.25 17.68
N LEU A 585 32.35 -0.13 17.67
CA LEU A 585 31.49 0.23 16.53
C LEU A 585 32.33 0.84 15.42
N THR A 586 31.97 0.48 14.17
CA THR A 586 32.47 1.20 12.99
C THR A 586 32.02 2.66 13.01
N LEU A 587 32.76 3.55 12.35
CA LEU A 587 32.41 4.97 12.29
C LEU A 587 31.02 5.16 11.63
N GLU A 588 30.77 4.44 10.54
CA GLU A 588 29.50 4.45 9.83
C GLU A 588 28.34 3.96 10.71
N ALA A 589 28.50 2.83 11.40
CA ALA A 589 27.49 2.30 12.30
C ALA A 589 27.16 3.30 13.44
N ARG A 590 28.18 3.93 14.01
CA ARG A 590 28.02 4.92 15.07
C ARG A 590 27.20 6.12 14.59
N GLU A 591 27.54 6.66 13.42
CA GLU A 591 26.82 7.79 12.81
C GLU A 591 25.36 7.43 12.51
N LYS A 592 25.13 6.28 11.88
CA LYS A 592 23.78 5.78 11.55
C LYS A 592 22.92 5.51 12.78
N LEU A 593 23.46 4.83 13.77
CA LEU A 593 22.76 4.54 15.02
C LEU A 593 22.40 5.82 15.80
N THR A 594 23.31 6.80 15.82
CA THR A 594 23.06 8.09 16.45
C THR A 594 21.96 8.88 15.75
N GLY A 595 21.94 8.86 14.42
CA GLY A 595 20.93 9.58 13.61
C GLY A 595 19.55 8.93 13.65
N ILE A 596 19.49 7.60 13.56
CA ILE A 596 18.22 6.84 13.45
C ILE A 596 17.62 6.52 14.82
N ARG A 597 18.44 6.30 15.84
CA ARG A 597 18.01 5.95 17.19
C ARG A 597 17.04 4.75 17.21
N PRO A 598 17.48 3.56 16.77
CA PRO A 598 16.63 2.37 16.76
C PRO A 598 16.16 1.99 18.17
N LYS A 599 14.97 1.40 18.26
CA LYS A 599 14.34 1.04 19.54
C LYS A 599 14.85 -0.28 20.12
N ASN A 600 15.35 -1.16 19.27
CA ASN A 600 15.83 -2.48 19.68
C ASN A 600 16.98 -2.98 18.79
N LEU A 601 17.63 -4.06 19.21
CA LEU A 601 18.75 -4.67 18.47
C LEU A 601 18.35 -5.17 17.07
N GLY A 602 17.11 -5.65 16.88
CA GLY A 602 16.63 -6.09 15.60
C GLY A 602 16.59 -4.94 14.60
N GLN A 603 16.02 -3.80 14.99
CA GLN A 603 16.03 -2.58 14.16
C GLN A 603 17.47 -2.11 13.87
N ALA A 604 18.33 -2.09 14.88
CA ALA A 604 19.73 -1.69 14.71
C ALA A 604 20.42 -2.53 13.62
N GLY A 605 20.22 -3.83 13.64
CA GLY A 605 20.82 -4.76 12.66
C GLY A 605 20.29 -4.63 11.23
N ARG A 606 19.14 -3.98 11.02
CA ARG A 606 18.55 -3.72 9.70
C ARG A 606 18.99 -2.38 9.09
N ILE A 607 19.66 -1.54 9.85
CA ILE A 607 20.16 -0.26 9.36
C ILE A 607 21.32 -0.50 8.38
N PRO A 608 21.27 0.01 7.15
CA PRO A 608 22.39 -0.08 6.22
C PRO A 608 23.65 0.57 6.80
N GLY A 609 24.77 -0.15 6.77
CA GLY A 609 26.02 0.31 7.37
C GLY A 609 26.26 -0.18 8.81
N VAL A 610 25.29 -0.89 9.40
CA VAL A 610 25.46 -1.59 10.69
C VAL A 610 25.70 -3.07 10.42
N SER A 611 26.90 -3.53 10.75
CA SER A 611 27.32 -4.92 10.54
C SER A 611 26.86 -5.85 11.69
N PRO A 612 26.84 -7.18 11.49
CA PRO A 612 26.60 -8.13 12.56
C PRO A 612 27.58 -7.98 13.74
N SER A 613 28.81 -7.55 13.47
CA SER A 613 29.82 -7.25 14.50
C SER A 613 29.42 -6.03 15.34
N ASP A 614 28.89 -4.98 14.69
CA ASP A 614 28.41 -3.79 15.41
C ASP A 614 27.22 -4.14 16.32
N VAL A 615 26.29 -4.97 15.83
CA VAL A 615 25.15 -5.48 16.62
C VAL A 615 25.61 -6.28 17.83
N ALA A 616 26.64 -7.12 17.69
CA ALA A 616 27.21 -7.90 18.78
C ALA A 616 27.83 -6.97 19.84
N GLN A 617 28.58 -5.95 19.43
CA GLN A 617 29.16 -4.95 20.37
C GLN A 617 28.06 -4.18 21.09
N LEU A 618 27.01 -3.76 20.39
CA LEU A 618 25.88 -3.07 21.00
C LEU A 618 25.15 -3.97 22.01
N SER A 619 24.96 -5.26 21.69
CA SER A 619 24.34 -6.24 22.59
C SER A 619 25.15 -6.40 23.90
N ILE A 620 26.47 -6.48 23.79
CA ILE A 620 27.36 -6.56 24.95
C ILE A 620 27.22 -5.31 25.80
N ALA A 621 27.26 -4.12 25.20
CA ALA A 621 27.13 -2.86 25.90
C ALA A 621 25.81 -2.71 26.67
N LEU A 622 24.70 -3.13 26.04
CA LEU A 622 23.39 -3.14 26.70
C LEU A 622 23.36 -4.09 27.89
N THR A 623 23.91 -5.29 27.73
CA THR A 623 23.99 -6.28 28.83
C THR A 623 24.82 -5.78 30.01
N VAL A 624 25.89 -5.05 29.74
CA VAL A 624 26.73 -4.43 30.80
C VAL A 624 25.97 -3.34 31.54
N ARG A 625 25.23 -2.48 30.77
CA ARG A 625 24.43 -1.40 31.38
C ARG A 625 23.28 -1.91 32.25
N GLU A 626 22.65 -3.04 31.89
CA GLU A 626 21.58 -3.64 32.70
C GLU A 626 22.07 -4.20 34.04
N LYS A 627 23.37 -4.46 34.17
CA LYS A 627 23.99 -5.01 35.37
C LYS A 627 24.60 -3.96 36.30
N THR A 628 24.70 -2.72 35.81
CA THR A 628 25.16 -1.55 36.59
C THR A 628 23.99 -0.65 36.98
#